data_2380577179a77e7493dcad05fc8e144c
#
_entry.id   2380577179a77e7493dcad05fc8e144c
#
_cell.length_a   1.000
_cell.length_b   1.000
_cell.length_c   1.000
_cell.angle_alpha   90.00
_cell.angle_beta   90.00
_cell.angle_gamma   90.00
#
_symmetry.space_group_name_H-M   'P 1'
#
loop_
_entity.id
_entity.type
_entity.pdbx_description
1 polymer ?
#
loop_
_entity_poly.entity_id
_entity_poly.type
_entity_poly.pdbx_seq_one_letter_code
_entity_poly.pdbx_strand_id
1 'polypeptide(L)'
;MNYFKKISLLLIFIVNSSIASANISEFIGVIGAAIGEIQNQKNEKLVNGSKIFYGDTITSKQQSNAQILFLDQTVLTLGEDTELTIDEFIYDPSSHEGSFVSNVKSGTVKFITGQISKKNPDNLEVKMPSGTLGARGTEFVVLSESNNKSTVVLLGPGPENTLGMIPGNLILSDGITSINITNPGYEAMVTN
;
A
#
# COMPACT_ATOMS: atom_id res chain seq x y z
N MET A 1 18.32 -58.43 -59.30
CA MET A 1 19.40 -57.66 -58.61
C MET A 1 18.74 -56.41 -58.07
N ASN A 2 18.15 -56.51 -56.87
CA ASN A 2 17.23 -55.51 -56.31
C ASN A 2 17.91 -54.84 -55.10
N TYR A 3 18.18 -53.54 -55.20
CA TYR A 3 18.68 -52.73 -54.07
C TYR A 3 17.46 -52.26 -53.30
N PHE A 4 17.26 -52.78 -52.08
CA PHE A 4 16.35 -52.24 -51.10
C PHE A 4 16.98 -50.98 -50.45
N LYS A 5 16.41 -49.82 -50.75
CA LYS A 5 16.71 -48.58 -49.99
C LYS A 5 16.01 -48.65 -48.64
N LYS A 6 16.77 -48.75 -47.56
CA LYS A 6 16.29 -48.55 -46.20
C LYS A 6 16.14 -47.05 -45.95
N ILE A 7 14.89 -46.57 -45.90
CA ILE A 7 14.57 -45.24 -45.43
C ILE A 7 14.47 -45.33 -43.90
N SER A 8 15.48 -44.76 -43.21
CA SER A 8 15.45 -44.61 -41.75
C SER A 8 14.62 -43.35 -41.40
N LEU A 9 13.42 -43.55 -40.85
CA LEU A 9 12.56 -42.48 -40.40
C LEU A 9 13.05 -41.99 -39.02
N LEU A 10 13.81 -40.88 -38.99
CA LEU A 10 14.25 -40.22 -37.76
C LEU A 10 13.09 -39.44 -37.17
N LEU A 11 12.44 -39.98 -36.13
CA LEU A 11 11.39 -39.32 -35.39
C LEU A 11 12.03 -38.28 -34.46
N ILE A 12 12.02 -37.02 -34.86
CA ILE A 12 12.45 -35.92 -34.02
C ILE A 12 11.33 -35.60 -33.03
N PHE A 13 11.47 -36.04 -31.78
CA PHE A 13 10.60 -35.63 -30.68
C PHE A 13 10.98 -34.21 -30.26
N ILE A 14 10.20 -33.23 -30.73
CA ILE A 14 10.31 -31.84 -30.24
C ILE A 14 9.61 -31.81 -28.89
N VAL A 15 10.40 -31.87 -27.81
CA VAL A 15 9.92 -31.61 -26.45
C VAL A 15 9.70 -30.11 -26.34
N ASN A 16 8.47 -29.66 -26.51
CA ASN A 16 8.06 -28.31 -26.14
C ASN A 16 8.09 -28.20 -24.61
N SER A 17 9.22 -27.83 -24.06
CA SER A 17 9.32 -27.37 -22.66
C SER A 17 8.66 -25.99 -22.57
N SER A 18 7.38 -25.97 -22.20
CA SER A 18 6.74 -24.75 -21.75
C SER A 18 7.46 -24.30 -20.46
N ILE A 19 8.32 -23.30 -20.61
CA ILE A 19 8.87 -22.58 -19.45
C ILE A 19 7.71 -21.82 -18.85
N ALA A 20 7.08 -22.39 -17.82
CA ALA A 20 6.18 -21.65 -16.97
C ALA A 20 7.03 -20.57 -16.29
N SER A 21 6.96 -19.33 -16.79
CA SER A 21 7.46 -18.18 -16.04
C SER A 21 6.64 -18.10 -14.76
N ALA A 22 7.19 -18.58 -13.65
CA ALA A 22 6.67 -18.26 -12.35
C ALA A 22 6.78 -16.73 -12.22
N ASN A 23 5.63 -16.05 -12.25
CA ASN A 23 5.56 -14.66 -11.82
C ASN A 23 5.93 -14.68 -10.33
N ILE A 24 7.20 -14.44 -10.03
CA ILE A 24 7.64 -14.17 -8.66
C ILE A 24 7.06 -12.79 -8.34
N SER A 25 5.93 -12.78 -7.63
CA SER A 25 5.38 -11.54 -7.12
C SER A 25 6.44 -10.95 -6.18
N GLU A 26 6.99 -9.82 -6.59
CA GLU A 26 7.97 -9.12 -5.76
C GLU A 26 7.25 -8.51 -4.55
N PHE A 27 7.82 -8.67 -3.34
CA PHE A 27 7.24 -8.06 -2.15
C PHE A 27 7.42 -6.54 -2.21
N ILE A 28 6.43 -5.83 -1.72
CA ILE A 28 6.39 -4.35 -1.72
C ILE A 28 6.71 -3.75 -0.35
N GLY A 29 6.72 -4.56 0.68
CA GLY A 29 6.99 -4.16 2.05
C GLY A 29 7.12 -5.35 2.99
N VAL A 30 7.38 -5.06 4.24
CA VAL A 30 7.49 -6.07 5.31
C VAL A 30 6.77 -5.59 6.58
N ILE A 31 6.29 -6.53 7.39
CA ILE A 31 5.86 -6.24 8.75
C ILE A 31 7.11 -5.95 9.60
N GLY A 32 7.28 -4.70 10.00
CA GLY A 32 8.38 -4.27 10.87
C GLY A 32 8.14 -4.63 12.33
N ALA A 33 6.89 -4.51 12.78
CA ALA A 33 6.44 -4.91 14.11
C ALA A 33 5.00 -5.41 14.07
N ALA A 34 4.67 -6.42 14.85
CA ALA A 34 3.31 -6.92 15.03
C ALA A 34 3.09 -7.32 16.49
N ILE A 35 1.99 -6.86 17.07
CA ILE A 35 1.52 -7.21 18.40
C ILE A 35 0.08 -7.70 18.26
N GLY A 36 -0.24 -8.80 18.95
CA GLY A 36 -1.56 -9.40 18.89
C GLY A 36 -1.79 -10.25 17.65
N GLU A 37 -2.98 -10.16 17.08
CA GLU A 37 -3.43 -10.97 15.94
C GLU A 37 -3.53 -10.11 14.68
N ILE A 38 -2.57 -10.31 13.78
CA ILE A 38 -2.50 -9.67 12.46
C ILE A 38 -2.60 -10.76 11.41
N GLN A 39 -3.45 -10.59 10.41
CA GLN A 39 -3.72 -11.60 9.38
C GLN A 39 -3.79 -10.95 7.99
N ASN A 40 -3.52 -11.77 6.96
CA ASN A 40 -3.82 -11.40 5.58
C ASN A 40 -5.23 -11.90 5.16
N GLN A 41 -5.63 -11.64 3.91
CA GLN A 41 -6.93 -12.04 3.35
C GLN A 41 -7.15 -13.57 3.28
N LYS A 42 -6.09 -14.37 3.47
CA LYS A 42 -6.16 -15.85 3.52
C LYS A 42 -6.25 -16.37 4.96
N ASN A 43 -6.38 -15.46 5.96
CA ASN A 43 -6.30 -15.74 7.39
C ASN A 43 -4.93 -16.31 7.82
N GLU A 44 -3.88 -16.06 7.06
CA GLU A 44 -2.53 -16.41 7.44
C GLU A 44 -2.01 -15.35 8.42
N LYS A 45 -1.45 -15.80 9.55
CA LYS A 45 -0.90 -14.91 10.57
C LYS A 45 0.34 -14.18 10.03
N LEU A 46 0.33 -12.86 10.15
CA LEU A 46 1.46 -11.99 9.85
C LEU A 46 2.24 -11.68 11.14
N VAL A 47 3.56 -11.84 11.07
CA VAL A 47 4.51 -11.61 12.16
C VAL A 47 5.64 -10.71 11.69
N ASN A 48 6.50 -10.27 12.59
CA ASN A 48 7.70 -9.50 12.24
C ASN A 48 8.50 -10.19 11.13
N GLY A 49 8.80 -9.45 10.06
CA GLY A 49 9.49 -9.94 8.88
C GLY A 49 8.59 -10.60 7.82
N SER A 50 7.28 -10.77 8.08
CA SER A 50 6.33 -11.23 7.04
C SER A 50 6.33 -10.26 5.87
N LYS A 51 6.41 -10.79 4.65
CA LYS A 51 6.38 -10.00 3.41
C LYS A 51 4.96 -9.58 3.09
N ILE A 52 4.83 -8.37 2.57
CA ILE A 52 3.59 -7.79 2.06
C ILE A 52 3.70 -7.70 0.54
N PHE A 53 2.63 -8.05 -0.15
CA PHE A 53 2.54 -8.07 -1.59
C PHE A 53 1.45 -7.12 -2.10
N TYR A 54 1.54 -6.75 -3.36
CA TYR A 54 0.48 -6.04 -4.06
C TYR A 54 -0.85 -6.81 -3.95
N GLY A 55 -1.92 -6.09 -3.64
CA GLY A 55 -3.26 -6.64 -3.46
C GLY A 55 -3.52 -7.28 -2.10
N ASP A 56 -2.53 -7.30 -1.19
CA ASP A 56 -2.76 -7.83 0.15
C ASP A 56 -3.76 -6.96 0.92
N THR A 57 -4.67 -7.65 1.60
CA THR A 57 -5.51 -7.07 2.65
C THR A 57 -4.99 -7.51 4.01
N ILE A 58 -4.66 -6.54 4.85
CA ILE A 58 -4.12 -6.76 6.19
C ILE A 58 -5.20 -6.39 7.21
N THR A 59 -5.48 -7.30 8.12
CA THR A 59 -6.45 -7.11 9.21
C THR A 59 -5.77 -7.22 10.56
N SER A 60 -6.01 -6.26 11.44
CA SER A 60 -5.67 -6.32 12.85
C SER A 60 -6.94 -6.54 13.67
N LYS A 61 -6.86 -7.41 14.69
CA LYS A 61 -7.96 -7.66 15.63
C LYS A 61 -7.89 -6.72 16.83
N GLN A 62 -8.81 -6.88 17.79
CA GLN A 62 -8.78 -6.15 19.06
C GLN A 62 -7.44 -6.32 19.78
N GLN A 63 -6.98 -5.28 20.46
CA GLN A 63 -5.71 -5.23 21.18
C GLN A 63 -4.49 -5.60 20.32
N SER A 64 -4.61 -5.37 19.00
CA SER A 64 -3.56 -5.67 18.04
C SER A 64 -3.11 -4.42 17.32
N ASN A 65 -1.82 -4.39 16.96
CA ASN A 65 -1.27 -3.35 16.10
C ASN A 65 -0.13 -3.89 15.24
N ALA A 66 0.09 -3.26 14.11
CA ALA A 66 1.18 -3.62 13.22
C ALA A 66 1.82 -2.39 12.60
N GLN A 67 3.12 -2.48 12.33
CA GLN A 67 3.84 -1.51 11.53
C GLN A 67 4.29 -2.18 10.24
N ILE A 68 4.00 -1.56 9.10
CA ILE A 68 4.39 -2.01 7.77
C ILE A 68 5.42 -1.03 7.22
N LEU A 69 6.55 -1.55 6.75
CA LEU A 69 7.62 -0.79 6.12
C LEU A 69 7.64 -1.10 4.64
N PHE A 70 7.36 -0.10 3.79
CA PHE A 70 7.35 -0.25 2.33
C PHE A 70 8.71 0.07 1.72
N LEU A 71 8.93 -0.42 0.49
CA LEU A 71 10.21 -0.26 -0.23
C LEU A 71 10.52 1.22 -0.55
N ASP A 72 9.52 2.08 -0.70
CA ASP A 72 9.67 3.52 -0.89
C ASP A 72 9.89 4.29 0.43
N GLN A 73 10.06 3.59 1.56
CA GLN A 73 10.19 4.14 2.91
C GLN A 73 8.89 4.71 3.49
N THR A 74 7.75 4.49 2.86
CA THR A 74 6.45 4.73 3.52
C THR A 74 6.30 3.79 4.70
N VAL A 75 5.81 4.33 5.82
CA VAL A 75 5.52 3.54 7.02
C VAL A 75 4.05 3.68 7.36
N LEU A 76 3.37 2.55 7.47
CA LEU A 76 2.01 2.48 7.98
C LEU A 76 2.01 1.86 9.37
N THR A 77 1.21 2.43 10.27
CA THR A 77 0.94 1.82 11.58
C THR A 77 -0.57 1.59 11.71
N LEU A 78 -0.95 0.33 11.78
CA LEU A 78 -2.34 -0.10 11.95
C LEU A 78 -2.66 -0.16 13.45
N GLY A 79 -3.78 0.45 13.85
CA GLY A 79 -4.38 0.26 15.15
C GLY A 79 -5.22 -1.02 15.20
N GLU A 80 -5.95 -1.22 16.32
CA GLU A 80 -6.88 -2.35 16.45
C GLU A 80 -8.09 -2.22 15.51
N ASP A 81 -8.74 -3.35 15.22
CA ASP A 81 -9.94 -3.48 14.39
C ASP A 81 -9.82 -2.79 13.02
N THR A 82 -8.59 -2.80 12.47
CA THR A 82 -8.26 -2.18 11.19
C THR A 82 -8.29 -3.19 10.05
N GLU A 83 -8.90 -2.79 8.92
CA GLU A 83 -8.82 -3.47 7.64
C GLU A 83 -8.24 -2.52 6.59
N LEU A 84 -7.06 -2.87 6.07
CA LEU A 84 -6.29 -2.12 5.08
C LEU A 84 -6.01 -3.00 3.87
N THR A 85 -6.30 -2.51 2.66
CA THR A 85 -5.88 -3.15 1.40
C THR A 85 -4.85 -2.27 0.68
N ILE A 86 -3.84 -2.89 0.06
CA ILE A 86 -2.87 -2.20 -0.79
C ILE A 86 -3.32 -2.38 -2.24
N ASP A 87 -4.06 -1.39 -2.75
CA ASP A 87 -4.67 -1.41 -4.08
C ASP A 87 -3.65 -1.23 -5.21
N GLU A 88 -2.58 -0.45 -4.96
CA GLU A 88 -1.50 -0.23 -5.92
C GLU A 88 -0.20 0.10 -5.18
N PHE A 89 0.90 -0.47 -5.66
CA PHE A 89 2.24 -0.06 -5.27
C PHE A 89 3.20 -0.30 -6.43
N ILE A 90 3.64 0.78 -7.04
CA ILE A 90 4.67 0.80 -8.08
C ILE A 90 5.78 1.70 -7.57
N TYR A 91 7.04 1.25 -7.64
CA TYR A 91 8.15 2.06 -7.17
C TYR A 91 9.43 1.75 -7.93
N ASP A 92 10.07 2.77 -8.46
CA ASP A 92 11.42 2.71 -9.03
C ASP A 92 12.42 3.33 -8.04
N PRO A 93 13.29 2.51 -7.42
CA PRO A 93 14.29 3.01 -6.46
C PRO A 93 15.30 3.99 -7.04
N SER A 94 15.53 3.97 -8.36
CA SER A 94 16.52 4.80 -9.04
C SER A 94 16.02 6.23 -9.27
N SER A 95 14.74 6.38 -9.63
CA SER A 95 14.10 7.67 -9.91
C SER A 95 13.24 8.18 -8.77
N HIS A 96 12.87 7.34 -7.83
CA HIS A 96 11.85 7.55 -6.79
C HIS A 96 10.45 7.81 -7.35
N GLU A 97 10.24 7.52 -8.63
CA GLU A 97 8.92 7.57 -9.23
C GLU A 97 8.10 6.33 -8.86
N GLY A 98 6.80 6.51 -8.82
CA GLY A 98 5.88 5.41 -8.50
C GLY A 98 4.48 5.89 -8.20
N SER A 99 3.66 4.95 -7.72
CA SER A 99 2.28 5.18 -7.29
C SER A 99 1.97 4.30 -6.09
N PHE A 100 1.27 4.86 -5.11
CA PHE A 100 0.83 4.15 -3.92
C PHE A 100 -0.64 4.45 -3.65
N VAL A 101 -1.49 3.44 -3.82
CA VAL A 101 -2.92 3.52 -3.50
C VAL A 101 -3.24 2.50 -2.44
N SER A 102 -3.82 2.95 -1.33
CA SER A 102 -4.29 2.11 -0.24
C SER A 102 -5.76 2.38 0.07
N ASN A 103 -6.44 1.40 0.66
CA ASN A 103 -7.84 1.49 1.03
C ASN A 103 -8.00 1.13 2.50
N VAL A 104 -8.34 2.11 3.33
CA VAL A 104 -8.63 1.95 4.77
C VAL A 104 -10.13 1.75 4.90
N LYS A 105 -10.57 0.48 4.91
CA LYS A 105 -11.99 0.13 4.98
C LYS A 105 -12.57 0.37 6.37
N SER A 106 -11.79 0.10 7.42
CA SER A 106 -12.16 0.33 8.81
C SER A 106 -10.94 0.50 9.70
N GLY A 107 -11.14 1.07 10.88
CA GLY A 107 -10.13 1.23 11.92
C GLY A 107 -9.23 2.44 11.71
N THR A 108 -8.06 2.41 12.34
CA THR A 108 -7.13 3.54 12.40
C THR A 108 -5.81 3.18 11.73
N VAL A 109 -5.36 4.00 10.79
CA VAL A 109 -4.05 3.88 10.17
C VAL A 109 -3.30 5.20 10.23
N LYS A 110 -2.10 5.17 10.80
CA LYS A 110 -1.16 6.28 10.75
C LYS A 110 -0.22 6.09 9.57
N PHE A 111 -0.02 7.13 8.81
CA PHE A 111 0.86 7.19 7.64
C PHE A 111 2.06 8.11 7.92
N ILE A 112 3.25 7.65 7.56
CA ILE A 112 4.44 8.48 7.37
C ILE A 112 4.84 8.28 5.92
N THR A 113 4.72 9.33 5.11
CA THR A 113 4.90 9.22 3.65
C THR A 113 6.36 9.04 3.25
N GLY A 114 6.60 8.19 2.26
CA GLY A 114 7.91 7.84 1.71
C GLY A 114 8.33 8.66 0.49
N GLN A 115 9.14 8.04 -0.36
CA GLN A 115 9.77 8.69 -1.52
C GLN A 115 8.77 8.98 -2.65
N ILE A 116 7.78 8.12 -2.87
CA ILE A 116 6.73 8.32 -3.89
C ILE A 116 6.05 9.67 -3.68
N SER A 117 5.49 9.90 -2.49
CA SER A 117 4.78 11.13 -2.15
C SER A 117 5.70 12.36 -2.09
N LYS A 118 6.97 12.20 -1.71
CA LYS A 118 7.95 13.29 -1.72
C LYS A 118 8.31 13.70 -3.15
N LYS A 119 8.39 12.75 -4.07
CA LYS A 119 8.70 12.99 -5.48
C LYS A 119 7.50 13.60 -6.22
N ASN A 120 6.34 12.98 -6.08
CA ASN A 120 5.08 13.47 -6.65
C ASN A 120 3.92 13.24 -5.65
N PRO A 121 3.42 14.31 -5.05
CA PRO A 121 2.34 14.23 -4.06
C PRO A 121 1.05 13.59 -4.56
N ASP A 122 0.73 13.75 -5.85
CA ASP A 122 -0.49 13.24 -6.46
C ASP A 122 -0.45 11.70 -6.63
N ASN A 123 0.73 11.09 -6.41
CA ASN A 123 0.93 9.66 -6.57
C ASN A 123 0.73 8.87 -5.26
N LEU A 124 0.26 9.52 -4.18
CA LEU A 124 -0.17 8.83 -2.96
C LEU A 124 -1.65 9.13 -2.71
N GLU A 125 -2.46 8.08 -2.75
CA GLU A 125 -3.90 8.15 -2.51
C GLU A 125 -4.31 7.16 -1.41
N VAL A 126 -5.14 7.62 -0.48
CA VAL A 126 -5.79 6.79 0.52
C VAL A 126 -7.30 6.83 0.28
N LYS A 127 -7.86 5.68 -0.08
CA LYS A 127 -9.31 5.51 -0.22
C LYS A 127 -9.93 5.17 1.13
N MET A 128 -11.11 5.68 1.35
CA MET A 128 -11.94 5.45 2.54
C MET A 128 -13.38 5.25 2.11
N PRO A 129 -14.26 4.62 2.92
CA PRO A 129 -15.67 4.44 2.58
C PRO A 129 -16.40 5.75 2.23
N SER A 130 -15.98 6.86 2.81
CA SER A 130 -16.63 8.18 2.67
C SER A 130 -15.88 9.14 1.74
N GLY A 131 -14.72 8.78 1.17
CA GLY A 131 -13.98 9.67 0.29
C GLY A 131 -12.55 9.24 0.02
N THR A 132 -11.76 10.16 -0.51
CA THR A 132 -10.35 9.94 -0.85
C THR A 132 -9.47 11.01 -0.22
N LEU A 133 -8.22 10.65 0.06
CA LEU A 133 -7.20 11.52 0.61
C LEU A 133 -5.94 11.45 -0.23
N GLY A 134 -5.50 12.60 -0.76
CA GLY A 134 -4.15 12.80 -1.28
C GLY A 134 -3.24 13.38 -0.20
N ALA A 135 -1.97 12.96 -0.15
CA ALA A 135 -1.04 13.43 0.87
C ALA A 135 0.32 13.82 0.31
N ARG A 136 0.79 15.00 0.68
CA ARG A 136 2.08 15.54 0.27
C ARG A 136 3.06 15.57 1.43
N GLY A 137 4.07 14.67 1.39
CA GLY A 137 5.28 14.75 2.21
C GLY A 137 5.03 14.93 3.71
N THR A 138 4.14 14.12 4.31
CA THR A 138 3.62 14.40 5.65
C THR A 138 3.39 13.15 6.49
N GLU A 139 3.06 13.38 7.74
CA GLU A 139 2.60 12.41 8.71
C GLU A 139 1.14 12.71 9.07
N PHE A 140 0.27 11.71 8.97
CA PHE A 140 -1.16 11.87 9.22
C PHE A 140 -1.82 10.59 9.71
N VAL A 141 -3.01 10.71 10.26
CA VAL A 141 -3.85 9.59 10.69
C VAL A 141 -5.16 9.60 9.93
N VAL A 142 -5.59 8.43 9.53
CA VAL A 142 -6.93 8.15 8.99
C VAL A 142 -7.66 7.26 9.98
N LEU A 143 -8.87 7.64 10.35
CA LEU A 143 -9.83 6.82 11.08
C LEU A 143 -11.04 6.60 10.18
N SER A 144 -11.33 5.35 9.82
CA SER A 144 -12.54 4.95 9.09
C SER A 144 -13.49 4.23 10.01
N GLU A 145 -14.69 4.80 10.19
CA GLU A 145 -15.74 4.22 11.04
C GLU A 145 -16.77 3.44 10.21
N SER A 146 -17.42 2.48 10.81
CA SER A 146 -18.39 1.58 10.14
C SER A 146 -19.67 2.28 9.63
N ASN A 147 -19.87 3.54 9.97
CA ASN A 147 -21.03 4.37 9.61
C ASN A 147 -20.77 5.27 8.39
N ASN A 148 -19.85 4.92 7.50
CA ASN A 148 -19.41 5.72 6.37
C ASN A 148 -18.91 7.11 6.77
N LYS A 149 -18.27 7.20 7.91
CA LYS A 149 -17.62 8.38 8.40
C LYS A 149 -16.11 8.13 8.43
N SER A 150 -15.34 9.05 7.90
CA SER A 150 -13.87 9.03 8.00
C SER A 150 -13.36 10.35 8.54
N THR A 151 -12.39 10.26 9.44
CA THR A 151 -11.71 11.41 10.03
C THR A 151 -10.25 11.36 9.65
N VAL A 152 -9.68 12.49 9.26
CA VAL A 152 -8.28 12.64 8.88
C VAL A 152 -7.66 13.73 9.74
N VAL A 153 -6.47 13.45 10.29
CA VAL A 153 -5.71 14.40 11.12
C VAL A 153 -4.32 14.57 10.55
N LEU A 154 -3.93 15.81 10.25
CA LEU A 154 -2.55 16.15 9.90
C LEU A 154 -1.70 16.20 11.17
N LEU A 155 -0.60 15.44 11.21
CA LEU A 155 0.33 15.44 12.35
C LEU A 155 1.53 16.38 12.11
N GLY A 156 1.93 16.58 10.87
CA GLY A 156 3.00 17.52 10.51
C GLY A 156 3.95 17.02 9.43
N PRO A 157 4.95 17.81 9.06
CA PRO A 157 5.25 19.15 9.57
C PRO A 157 4.29 20.22 9.07
N GLY A 158 4.14 21.29 9.85
CA GLY A 158 3.34 22.46 9.46
C GLY A 158 4.16 23.54 8.74
N PRO A 159 3.49 24.58 8.20
CA PRO A 159 4.14 25.62 7.42
C PRO A 159 5.13 26.47 8.22
N GLU A 160 4.93 26.61 9.53
CA GLU A 160 5.75 27.45 10.40
C GLU A 160 6.85 26.70 11.16
N ASN A 161 6.79 25.36 11.19
CA ASN A 161 7.76 24.53 11.92
C ASN A 161 8.16 23.31 11.09
N THR A 162 8.86 23.54 9.99
CA THR A 162 9.27 22.50 9.07
C THR A 162 10.60 21.84 9.43
N LEU A 163 11.44 22.51 10.24
CA LEU A 163 12.83 22.07 10.50
C LEU A 163 13.59 21.68 9.22
N GLY A 164 13.34 22.38 8.12
CA GLY A 164 13.91 22.10 6.81
C GLY A 164 13.16 21.02 5.99
N MET A 165 12.06 20.48 6.51
CA MET A 165 11.18 19.58 5.77
C MET A 165 10.15 20.34 4.92
N ILE A 166 9.60 19.67 3.91
CA ILE A 166 8.48 20.24 3.13
C ILE A 166 7.23 20.24 4.02
N PRO A 167 6.48 21.39 4.08
CA PRO A 167 5.22 21.42 4.81
C PRO A 167 4.23 20.36 4.31
N GLY A 168 3.60 19.67 5.24
CA GLY A 168 2.55 18.71 4.93
C GLY A 168 1.31 19.36 4.35
N ASN A 169 0.69 18.71 3.40
CA ASN A 169 -0.60 19.10 2.86
C ASN A 169 -1.43 17.83 2.61
N LEU A 170 -2.65 17.82 3.13
CA LEU A 170 -3.63 16.77 2.86
C LEU A 170 -4.79 17.39 2.05
N ILE A 171 -5.23 16.66 1.04
CA ILE A 171 -6.39 17.01 0.20
C ILE A 171 -7.44 15.94 0.44
N LEU A 172 -8.46 16.26 1.22
CA LEU A 172 -9.59 15.37 1.51
C LEU A 172 -10.75 15.68 0.57
N SER A 173 -11.29 14.67 -0.11
CA SER A 173 -12.40 14.79 -1.07
C SER A 173 -13.49 13.77 -0.82
N ASP A 174 -14.74 14.20 -0.93
CA ASP A 174 -15.94 13.36 -0.96
C ASP A 174 -16.36 12.96 -2.39
N GLY A 175 -15.56 13.34 -3.40
CA GLY A 175 -15.83 13.16 -4.81
C GLY A 175 -16.60 14.33 -5.47
N ILE A 176 -17.13 15.29 -4.70
CA ILE A 176 -17.83 16.50 -5.16
C ILE A 176 -17.04 17.74 -4.77
N THR A 177 -16.61 17.79 -3.52
CA THR A 177 -15.84 18.88 -2.95
C THR A 177 -14.52 18.37 -2.41
N SER A 178 -13.54 19.27 -2.26
CA SER A 178 -12.27 18.97 -1.61
C SER A 178 -11.82 20.09 -0.70
N ILE A 179 -11.15 19.71 0.38
CA ILE A 179 -10.57 20.66 1.35
C ILE A 179 -9.08 20.36 1.54
N ASN A 180 -8.31 21.43 1.77
CA ASN A 180 -6.88 21.32 2.12
C ASN A 180 -6.70 21.44 3.63
N ILE A 181 -5.87 20.56 4.20
CA ILE A 181 -5.46 20.58 5.60
C ILE A 181 -3.94 20.79 5.61
N THR A 182 -3.50 21.96 6.09
CA THR A 182 -2.08 22.38 6.08
C THR A 182 -1.50 22.59 7.48
N ASN A 183 -2.36 22.69 8.49
CA ASN A 183 -1.92 22.93 9.86
C ASN A 183 -1.93 21.65 10.69
N PRO A 184 -0.83 21.28 11.35
CA PRO A 184 -0.79 20.14 12.25
C PRO A 184 -1.80 20.27 13.40
N GLY A 185 -2.39 19.14 13.78
CA GLY A 185 -3.43 19.07 14.80
C GLY A 185 -4.83 19.40 14.27
N TYR A 186 -4.95 19.87 13.02
CA TYR A 186 -6.27 20.04 12.40
C TYR A 186 -6.80 18.72 11.88
N GLU A 187 -8.09 18.53 12.09
CA GLU A 187 -8.83 17.39 11.58
C GLU A 187 -9.88 17.81 10.56
N ALA A 188 -10.18 16.93 9.66
CA ALA A 188 -11.34 17.03 8.77
C ALA A 188 -12.09 15.71 8.77
N MET A 189 -13.40 15.82 8.59
CA MET A 189 -14.32 14.70 8.60
C MET A 189 -15.09 14.69 7.31
N VAL A 190 -15.25 13.49 6.75
CA VAL A 190 -16.09 13.23 5.58
C VAL A 190 -17.10 12.16 5.91
N THR A 191 -18.34 12.36 5.48
CA THR A 191 -19.47 11.43 5.69
C THR A 191 -20.21 11.25 4.37
N ASN A 192 -20.64 10.03 4.10
CA ASN A 192 -21.55 9.71 2.97
C ASN A 192 -22.98 9.54 3.48
#